data_59c87166d5d9a024d7257048276f7e1e
#
_entry.id   59c87166d5d9a024d7257048276f7e1e
#
_cell.length_a   1.000
_cell.length_b   1.000
_cell.length_c   1.000
_cell.angle_alpha   90.00
_cell.angle_beta   90.00
_cell.angle_gamma   90.00
#
_symmetry.space_group_name_H-M   'P 1'
#
loop_
_entity.id
_entity.type
_entity.pdbx_description
1 polymer ?
#
loop_
_entity_poly.entity_id
_entity_poly.type
_entity_poly.pdbx_seq_one_letter_code
_entity_poly.pdbx_strand_id
1 'polypeptide(L)'
;DHVHEGLVATQSVAGGEQARRSDTVVLRPSLGITLPDLTRRPAGAATGRLKELDIRFRQQSRTSLTVAKGAVIATRPDPGTVLKADRVVTVVVSDGKPKVQVPDVAGQPGEAAQETLAAANLRARVERVFDDRPKGQAVGTDPGAGSQAPWGSTVVLRVSKGPDLVEVPDVVGLSKEEADARLRAAGLKARIVLPVGSRVVQQSPGPGEQAKRGSEVRLLLNLF
;
A
#
# COMPACT_ATOMS: atom_id res chain seq x y z
N ASP A 1 4.22 -1.25 -44.51
CA ASP A 1 4.23 -2.65 -44.94
C ASP A 1 3.90 -3.56 -43.76
N HIS A 2 2.97 -4.50 -43.95
CA HIS A 2 2.62 -5.52 -42.97
C HIS A 2 3.34 -6.85 -43.26
N VAL A 3 4.30 -6.84 -44.17
CA VAL A 3 5.02 -8.02 -44.64
C VAL A 3 6.46 -8.00 -44.07
N HIS A 4 6.90 -9.13 -43.53
CA HIS A 4 8.27 -9.25 -42.98
C HIS A 4 9.35 -9.05 -44.01
N GLU A 5 10.52 -8.57 -43.58
CA GLU A 5 11.70 -8.38 -44.44
C GLU A 5 12.05 -9.65 -45.23
N GLY A 6 12.31 -9.51 -46.54
CA GLY A 6 12.68 -10.60 -47.42
C GLY A 6 11.50 -11.34 -48.06
N LEU A 7 10.27 -11.06 -47.65
CA LEU A 7 9.08 -11.57 -48.34
C LEU A 7 8.65 -10.59 -49.45
N VAL A 8 7.91 -11.08 -50.45
CA VAL A 8 7.36 -10.23 -51.51
C VAL A 8 6.20 -9.40 -50.95
N ALA A 9 6.37 -8.09 -50.88
CA ALA A 9 5.34 -7.16 -50.45
C ALA A 9 4.30 -6.88 -51.55
N THR A 10 4.79 -6.72 -52.79
CA THR A 10 3.94 -6.50 -53.96
C THR A 10 4.58 -7.10 -55.21
N GLN A 11 3.77 -7.39 -56.19
CA GLN A 11 4.18 -7.81 -57.52
C GLN A 11 3.44 -7.02 -58.59
N SER A 12 4.06 -6.83 -59.74
CA SER A 12 3.49 -6.01 -60.83
C SER A 12 2.29 -6.64 -61.54
N VAL A 13 2.12 -7.94 -61.42
CA VAL A 13 0.95 -8.70 -61.91
C VAL A 13 0.29 -9.30 -60.69
N ALA A 14 -1.01 -9.09 -60.49
CA ALA A 14 -1.68 -9.59 -59.30
C ALA A 14 -1.76 -11.13 -59.28
N GLY A 15 -1.76 -11.72 -58.07
CA GLY A 15 -1.89 -13.19 -57.91
C GLY A 15 -3.18 -13.69 -58.55
N GLY A 16 -3.06 -14.67 -59.45
CA GLY A 16 -4.17 -15.25 -60.22
C GLY A 16 -4.49 -14.55 -61.54
N GLU A 17 -3.83 -13.41 -61.83
CA GLU A 17 -3.94 -12.79 -63.17
C GLU A 17 -3.08 -13.54 -64.21
N GLN A 18 -3.55 -13.49 -65.47
CA GLN A 18 -2.80 -14.09 -66.58
C GLN A 18 -1.76 -13.10 -67.10
N ALA A 19 -0.49 -13.57 -67.20
CA ALA A 19 0.62 -12.86 -67.81
C ALA A 19 1.07 -13.58 -69.05
N ARG A 20 1.59 -12.86 -70.04
CA ARG A 20 2.18 -13.46 -71.25
C ARG A 20 3.55 -14.05 -70.87
N ARG A 21 4.00 -15.08 -71.58
CA ARG A 21 5.31 -15.73 -71.34
C ARG A 21 6.51 -14.78 -71.39
N SER A 22 6.36 -13.63 -72.08
CA SER A 22 7.41 -12.61 -72.24
C SER A 22 7.29 -11.47 -71.21
N ASP A 23 6.27 -11.47 -70.37
CA ASP A 23 6.07 -10.39 -69.43
C ASP A 23 7.04 -10.50 -68.26
N THR A 24 7.61 -9.38 -67.88
CA THR A 24 8.47 -9.29 -66.71
C THR A 24 7.63 -9.01 -65.50
N VAL A 25 7.63 -9.94 -64.54
CA VAL A 25 6.98 -9.71 -63.24
C VAL A 25 7.98 -9.08 -62.28
N VAL A 26 7.75 -7.82 -61.93
CA VAL A 26 8.59 -7.11 -60.96
C VAL A 26 8.11 -7.43 -59.55
N LEU A 27 8.99 -8.04 -58.77
CA LEU A 27 8.75 -8.31 -57.34
C LEU A 27 9.35 -7.17 -56.52
N ARG A 28 8.59 -6.65 -55.56
CA ARG A 28 9.08 -5.69 -54.58
C ARG A 28 9.17 -6.40 -53.24
N PRO A 29 10.37 -6.69 -52.73
CA PRO A 29 10.51 -7.27 -51.40
C PRO A 29 10.09 -6.27 -50.34
N SER A 30 9.56 -6.77 -49.27
CA SER A 30 9.28 -5.96 -48.08
C SER A 30 10.58 -5.55 -47.41
N LEU A 31 10.63 -4.31 -46.98
CA LEU A 31 11.71 -3.80 -46.11
C LEU A 31 11.57 -4.23 -44.67
N GLY A 32 10.50 -4.99 -44.36
CA GLY A 32 10.21 -5.49 -43.04
C GLY A 32 9.23 -4.60 -42.26
N ILE A 33 8.81 -5.11 -41.11
CA ILE A 33 7.91 -4.40 -40.18
C ILE A 33 8.76 -3.66 -39.16
N THR A 34 8.61 -2.35 -39.07
CA THR A 34 9.26 -1.55 -38.02
C THR A 34 8.53 -1.72 -36.72
N LEU A 35 9.24 -2.08 -35.65
CA LEU A 35 8.67 -2.21 -34.30
C LEU A 35 8.21 -0.83 -33.78
N PRO A 36 6.90 -0.64 -33.52
CA PRO A 36 6.41 0.61 -32.99
C PRO A 36 6.89 0.85 -31.55
N ASP A 37 6.88 2.12 -31.10
CA ASP A 37 7.11 2.45 -29.70
C ASP A 37 5.87 2.08 -28.86
N LEU A 38 6.07 1.10 -27.99
CA LEU A 38 5.04 0.58 -27.08
C LEU A 38 5.31 0.97 -25.62
N THR A 39 6.34 1.76 -25.35
CA THR A 39 6.72 2.16 -23.98
C THR A 39 5.62 2.95 -23.30
N ARG A 40 5.46 2.72 -21.98
CA ARG A 40 4.44 3.33 -21.13
C ARG A 40 2.98 3.01 -21.50
N ARG A 41 2.72 2.27 -22.58
CA ARG A 41 1.38 1.82 -22.93
C ARG A 41 0.95 0.66 -22.02
N PRO A 42 -0.36 0.50 -21.76
CA PRO A 42 -0.86 -0.71 -21.09
C PRO A 42 -0.45 -1.97 -21.86
N ALA A 43 -0.01 -3.00 -21.16
CA ALA A 43 0.49 -4.25 -21.77
C ALA A 43 -0.53 -4.88 -22.73
N GLY A 44 -1.83 -4.86 -22.41
CA GLY A 44 -2.87 -5.36 -23.30
C GLY A 44 -2.96 -4.60 -24.62
N ALA A 45 -2.85 -3.27 -24.60
CA ALA A 45 -2.84 -2.45 -25.81
C ALA A 45 -1.56 -2.68 -26.64
N ALA A 46 -0.42 -2.82 -25.98
CA ALA A 46 0.86 -3.11 -26.64
C ALA A 46 0.85 -4.46 -27.35
N THR A 47 0.38 -5.50 -26.66
CA THR A 47 0.28 -6.86 -27.24
C THR A 47 -0.81 -6.96 -28.32
N GLY A 48 -1.90 -6.22 -28.17
CA GLY A 48 -2.92 -6.08 -29.22
C GLY A 48 -2.30 -5.52 -30.50
N ARG A 49 -1.50 -4.44 -30.37
CA ARG A 49 -0.81 -3.83 -31.54
C ARG A 49 0.19 -4.77 -32.19
N LEU A 50 0.92 -5.58 -31.40
CA LEU A 50 1.84 -6.58 -31.97
C LEU A 50 1.09 -7.69 -32.72
N LYS A 51 -0.08 -8.12 -32.23
CA LYS A 51 -0.94 -9.10 -32.90
C LYS A 51 -1.49 -8.56 -34.22
N GLU A 52 -1.95 -7.31 -34.26
CA GLU A 52 -2.41 -6.65 -35.49
C GLU A 52 -1.32 -6.60 -36.57
N LEU A 53 -0.06 -6.50 -36.16
CA LEU A 53 1.09 -6.47 -37.05
C LEU A 53 1.67 -7.88 -37.31
N ASP A 54 1.01 -8.94 -36.86
CA ASP A 54 1.49 -10.34 -36.95
C ASP A 54 2.90 -10.56 -36.38
N ILE A 55 3.26 -9.78 -35.34
CA ILE A 55 4.55 -9.88 -34.65
C ILE A 55 4.44 -10.86 -33.49
N ARG A 56 5.24 -11.91 -33.51
CA ARG A 56 5.36 -12.83 -32.37
C ARG A 56 6.02 -12.14 -31.18
N PHE A 57 5.48 -12.35 -29.98
CA PHE A 57 6.00 -11.74 -28.76
C PHE A 57 5.95 -12.69 -27.57
N ARG A 58 6.77 -12.38 -26.58
CA ARG A 58 6.71 -12.92 -25.23
C ARG A 58 6.70 -11.80 -24.22
N GLN A 59 6.07 -12.01 -23.07
CA GLN A 59 6.07 -11.06 -21.97
C GLN A 59 7.09 -11.47 -20.91
N GLN A 60 7.73 -10.47 -20.31
CA GLN A 60 8.61 -10.59 -19.16
C GLN A 60 8.25 -9.53 -18.15
N SER A 61 8.05 -9.93 -16.89
CA SER A 61 7.75 -8.99 -15.80
C SER A 61 9.04 -8.46 -15.16
N ARG A 62 9.00 -7.18 -14.78
CA ARG A 62 10.08 -6.51 -14.05
C ARG A 62 9.52 -5.40 -13.17
N THR A 63 10.08 -5.21 -11.98
CA THR A 63 9.74 -4.05 -11.14
C THR A 63 10.28 -2.76 -11.74
N SER A 64 9.56 -1.65 -11.53
CA SER A 64 9.96 -0.32 -11.98
C SER A 64 9.56 0.74 -10.96
N LEU A 65 10.44 1.71 -10.70
CA LEU A 65 10.15 2.87 -9.85
C LEU A 65 9.36 3.95 -10.59
N THR A 66 9.46 3.98 -11.92
CA THR A 66 8.97 5.08 -12.76
C THR A 66 7.81 4.69 -13.69
N VAL A 67 7.65 3.39 -13.96
CA VAL A 67 6.59 2.89 -14.85
C VAL A 67 5.50 2.23 -14.01
N ALA A 68 4.26 2.64 -14.23
CA ALA A 68 3.10 2.11 -13.52
C ALA A 68 2.96 0.59 -13.74
N LYS A 69 2.40 -0.12 -12.75
CA LYS A 69 2.09 -1.54 -12.86
C LYS A 69 1.19 -1.82 -14.06
N GLY A 70 1.55 -2.85 -14.85
CA GLY A 70 0.82 -3.25 -16.03
C GLY A 70 1.16 -2.46 -17.31
N ALA A 71 2.07 -1.47 -17.24
CA ALA A 71 2.54 -0.73 -18.40
C ALA A 71 3.89 -1.27 -18.91
N VAL A 72 4.16 -1.09 -20.19
CA VAL A 72 5.39 -1.54 -20.84
C VAL A 72 6.57 -0.67 -20.41
N ILE A 73 7.61 -1.30 -19.88
CA ILE A 73 8.88 -0.66 -19.54
C ILE A 73 9.74 -0.48 -20.80
N ALA A 74 9.87 -1.54 -21.58
CA ALA A 74 10.72 -1.59 -22.77
C ALA A 74 10.29 -2.75 -23.67
N THR A 75 10.76 -2.72 -24.90
CA THR A 75 10.73 -3.86 -25.83
C THR A 75 12.16 -4.28 -26.18
N ARG A 76 12.31 -5.54 -26.58
CA ARG A 76 13.57 -6.06 -27.12
C ARG A 76 13.26 -6.89 -28.35
N PRO A 77 13.70 -6.45 -29.54
CA PRO A 77 14.56 -5.29 -29.81
C PRO A 77 13.90 -3.95 -29.46
N ASP A 78 14.71 -2.88 -29.57
CA ASP A 78 14.25 -1.52 -29.28
C ASP A 78 13.24 -1.02 -30.33
N PRO A 79 12.36 -0.05 -29.98
CA PRO A 79 11.47 0.60 -30.93
C PRO A 79 12.22 1.16 -32.14
N GLY A 80 11.60 1.12 -33.32
CA GLY A 80 12.24 1.52 -34.58
C GLY A 80 13.08 0.44 -35.26
N THR A 81 13.32 -0.70 -34.60
CA THR A 81 14.02 -1.81 -35.23
C THR A 81 13.18 -2.45 -36.32
N VAL A 82 13.76 -2.69 -37.48
CA VAL A 82 13.16 -3.48 -38.57
C VAL A 82 13.22 -4.97 -38.18
N LEU A 83 12.08 -5.61 -38.11
CA LEU A 83 11.98 -7.01 -37.71
C LEU A 83 12.08 -7.94 -38.92
N LYS A 84 12.97 -8.94 -38.81
CA LYS A 84 13.02 -10.07 -39.74
C LYS A 84 11.88 -11.04 -39.46
N ALA A 85 11.50 -11.83 -40.45
CA ALA A 85 10.61 -12.97 -40.27
C ALA A 85 11.09 -13.83 -39.11
N ASP A 86 10.17 -14.35 -38.30
CA ASP A 86 10.45 -15.20 -37.14
C ASP A 86 11.03 -14.52 -35.88
N ARG A 87 11.33 -13.22 -35.91
CA ARG A 87 11.82 -12.53 -34.73
C ARG A 87 10.76 -12.43 -33.66
N VAL A 88 11.09 -12.87 -32.45
CA VAL A 88 10.21 -12.74 -31.28
C VAL A 88 10.55 -11.47 -30.51
N VAL A 89 9.56 -10.61 -30.31
CA VAL A 89 9.71 -9.39 -29.50
C VAL A 89 9.46 -9.71 -28.02
N THR A 90 10.41 -9.35 -27.15
CA THR A 90 10.19 -9.42 -25.71
C THR A 90 9.60 -8.09 -25.23
N VAL A 91 8.39 -8.14 -24.68
CA VAL A 91 7.70 -7.01 -24.06
C VAL A 91 7.95 -7.08 -22.56
N VAL A 92 8.72 -6.12 -22.02
CA VAL A 92 9.00 -6.02 -20.59
C VAL A 92 7.90 -5.19 -19.94
N VAL A 93 7.12 -5.80 -19.06
CA VAL A 93 5.97 -5.19 -18.39
C VAL A 93 6.31 -4.89 -16.94
N SER A 94 5.87 -3.75 -16.45
CA SER A 94 6.07 -3.35 -15.06
C SER A 94 5.15 -4.12 -14.11
N ASP A 95 5.74 -4.74 -13.08
CA ASP A 95 5.01 -5.27 -11.91
C ASP A 95 4.74 -4.18 -10.86
N GLY A 96 5.10 -2.92 -11.14
CA GLY A 96 5.04 -1.81 -10.23
C GLY A 96 6.32 -1.64 -9.42
N LYS A 97 6.24 -0.86 -8.35
CA LYS A 97 7.39 -0.60 -7.49
C LYS A 97 7.83 -1.86 -6.75
N PRO A 98 9.16 -2.04 -6.50
CA PRO A 98 9.63 -3.12 -5.65
C PRO A 98 8.98 -3.01 -4.26
N LYS A 99 8.81 -4.13 -3.60
CA LYS A 99 8.33 -4.17 -2.22
C LYS A 99 9.52 -4.12 -1.26
N VAL A 100 9.33 -3.43 -0.15
CA VAL A 100 10.27 -3.35 0.98
C VAL A 100 9.58 -3.87 2.23
N GLN A 101 10.34 -4.41 3.15
CA GLN A 101 9.81 -4.87 4.43
C GLN A 101 9.64 -3.68 5.38
N VAL A 102 8.52 -3.62 6.08
CA VAL A 102 8.27 -2.61 7.12
C VAL A 102 9.11 -2.98 8.35
N PRO A 103 10.05 -2.11 8.79
CA PRO A 103 10.86 -2.39 9.97
C PRO A 103 10.03 -2.33 11.25
N ASP A 104 10.49 -3.03 12.29
CA ASP A 104 9.93 -2.88 13.63
C ASP A 104 10.49 -1.59 14.28
N VAL A 105 9.57 -0.70 14.63
CA VAL A 105 9.87 0.58 15.27
C VAL A 105 9.19 0.72 16.63
N ALA A 106 8.53 -0.33 17.12
CA ALA A 106 7.85 -0.29 18.42
C ALA A 106 8.81 0.04 19.56
N GLY A 107 8.41 0.95 20.44
CA GLY A 107 9.23 1.39 21.57
C GLY A 107 10.30 2.45 21.25
N GLN A 108 10.59 2.72 19.98
CA GLN A 108 11.51 3.79 19.59
C GLN A 108 10.89 5.18 19.85
N PRO A 109 11.70 6.24 20.07
CA PRO A 109 11.23 7.60 19.98
C PRO A 109 10.58 7.85 18.60
N GLY A 110 9.51 8.63 18.57
CA GLY A 110 8.75 8.85 17.32
C GLY A 110 9.58 9.40 16.16
N GLU A 111 10.55 10.25 16.44
CA GLU A 111 11.49 10.78 15.43
C GLU A 111 12.41 9.69 14.89
N ALA A 112 13.04 8.90 15.77
CA ALA A 112 13.90 7.79 15.38
C ALA A 112 13.12 6.72 14.59
N ALA A 113 11.85 6.48 14.94
CA ALA A 113 10.95 5.61 14.20
C ALA A 113 10.69 6.11 12.76
N GLN A 114 10.52 7.43 12.60
CA GLN A 114 10.37 8.02 11.26
C GLN A 114 11.63 7.88 10.41
N GLU A 115 12.81 8.09 11.01
CA GLU A 115 14.11 7.90 10.35
C GLU A 115 14.31 6.44 9.93
N THR A 116 13.97 5.49 10.81
CA THR A 116 14.03 4.04 10.51
C THR A 116 13.13 3.67 9.33
N LEU A 117 11.91 4.23 9.28
CA LEU A 117 11.00 4.02 8.14
C LEU A 117 11.53 4.66 6.86
N ALA A 118 12.10 5.88 6.95
CA ALA A 118 12.69 6.57 5.81
C ALA A 118 13.90 5.82 5.25
N ALA A 119 14.76 5.26 6.10
CA ALA A 119 15.88 4.40 5.69
C ALA A 119 15.41 3.14 4.95
N ALA A 120 14.24 2.62 5.30
CA ALA A 120 13.57 1.52 4.58
C ALA A 120 12.82 1.98 3.32
N ASN A 121 13.00 3.23 2.89
CA ASN A 121 12.29 3.83 1.75
C ASN A 121 10.75 3.84 1.90
N LEU A 122 10.28 4.05 3.11
CA LEU A 122 8.88 4.25 3.45
C LEU A 122 8.66 5.67 3.96
N ARG A 123 7.46 6.20 3.77
CA ARG A 123 7.05 7.50 4.33
C ARG A 123 6.22 7.26 5.57
N ALA A 124 6.52 7.96 6.66
CA ALA A 124 5.71 7.90 7.86
C ALA A 124 4.60 8.96 7.85
N ARG A 125 3.36 8.55 8.15
CA ARG A 125 2.27 9.43 8.54
C ARG A 125 2.01 9.22 10.02
N VAL A 126 2.34 10.20 10.84
CA VAL A 126 2.21 10.09 12.29
C VAL A 126 0.74 10.22 12.71
N GLU A 127 0.27 9.24 13.46
CA GLU A 127 -1.01 9.25 14.17
C GLU A 127 -0.75 9.15 15.68
N ARG A 128 -1.30 10.08 16.44
CA ARG A 128 -1.14 10.08 17.91
C ARG A 128 -2.30 9.37 18.56
N VAL A 129 -2.01 8.32 19.33
CA VAL A 129 -2.98 7.46 20.00
C VAL A 129 -2.72 7.44 21.51
N PHE A 130 -3.75 7.17 22.31
CA PHE A 130 -3.53 6.84 23.71
C PHE A 130 -2.96 5.42 23.81
N ASP A 131 -1.94 5.23 24.63
CA ASP A 131 -1.27 3.96 24.86
C ASP A 131 -0.54 4.02 26.21
N ASP A 132 -0.31 2.88 26.83
CA ASP A 132 0.37 2.80 28.12
C ASP A 132 1.85 3.16 28.08
N ARG A 133 2.45 3.19 26.90
CA ARG A 133 3.84 3.60 26.70
C ARG A 133 4.01 5.09 26.99
N PRO A 134 5.22 5.51 27.35
CA PRO A 134 5.55 6.91 27.51
C PRO A 134 5.17 7.74 26.29
N LYS A 135 4.71 8.97 26.55
CA LYS A 135 4.38 9.94 25.49
C LYS A 135 5.57 10.14 24.55
N GLY A 136 5.30 10.09 23.25
CA GLY A 136 6.30 10.27 22.21
C GLY A 136 6.94 8.97 21.70
N GLN A 137 6.68 7.80 22.31
CA GLN A 137 7.16 6.52 21.81
C GLN A 137 6.26 5.95 20.72
N ALA A 138 6.87 5.29 19.76
CA ALA A 138 6.17 4.54 18.72
C ALA A 138 5.45 3.33 19.30
N VAL A 139 4.18 3.22 19.02
CA VAL A 139 3.32 2.08 19.38
C VAL A 139 3.46 0.96 18.36
N GLY A 140 3.60 1.34 17.09
CA GLY A 140 3.74 0.42 15.97
C GLY A 140 3.35 1.11 14.65
N THR A 141 3.24 0.31 13.62
CA THR A 141 2.93 0.78 12.27
C THR A 141 1.72 0.06 11.68
N ASP A 142 1.13 0.67 10.67
CA ASP A 142 0.12 0.06 9.81
C ASP A 142 0.45 0.39 8.33
N PRO A 143 0.81 -0.61 7.49
CA PRO A 143 0.97 -2.04 7.78
C PRO A 143 1.98 -2.34 8.89
N GLY A 144 1.77 -3.45 9.64
CA GLY A 144 2.61 -3.84 10.77
C GLY A 144 4.03 -4.25 10.37
N ALA A 145 4.93 -4.28 11.36
CA ALA A 145 6.31 -4.74 11.19
C ALA A 145 6.38 -6.12 10.52
N GLY A 146 7.38 -6.32 9.65
CA GLY A 146 7.57 -7.55 8.86
C GLY A 146 6.71 -7.65 7.61
N SER A 147 5.66 -6.84 7.44
CA SER A 147 4.83 -6.83 6.24
C SER A 147 5.56 -6.22 5.04
N GLN A 148 5.05 -6.52 3.85
CA GLN A 148 5.60 -6.01 2.59
C GLN A 148 4.82 -4.77 2.14
N ALA A 149 5.50 -3.66 1.94
CA ALA A 149 4.93 -2.41 1.43
C ALA A 149 5.63 -1.96 0.15
N PRO A 150 4.95 -1.31 -0.80
CA PRO A 150 5.61 -0.78 -1.99
C PRO A 150 6.64 0.30 -1.63
N TRP A 151 7.76 0.33 -2.31
CA TRP A 151 8.78 1.37 -2.20
C TRP A 151 8.16 2.77 -2.27
N GLY A 152 8.50 3.63 -1.32
CA GLY A 152 8.02 5.01 -1.24
C GLY A 152 6.54 5.14 -0.86
N SER A 153 5.88 4.05 -0.43
CA SER A 153 4.52 4.14 0.10
C SER A 153 4.48 4.75 1.50
N THR A 154 3.30 5.20 1.89
CA THR A 154 3.07 5.78 3.22
C THR A 154 2.60 4.69 4.18
N VAL A 155 3.23 4.64 5.33
CA VAL A 155 2.90 3.77 6.46
C VAL A 155 2.41 4.66 7.60
N VAL A 156 1.34 4.26 8.28
CA VAL A 156 0.86 4.97 9.48
C VAL A 156 1.77 4.60 10.65
N LEU A 157 2.43 5.58 11.24
CA LEU A 157 3.20 5.43 12.47
C LEU A 157 2.36 5.90 13.64
N ARG A 158 1.96 4.97 14.50
CA ARG A 158 1.23 5.30 15.73
C ARG A 158 2.22 5.66 16.83
N VAL A 159 2.02 6.86 17.40
CA VAL A 159 2.87 7.41 18.47
C VAL A 159 2.02 7.66 19.71
N SER A 160 2.48 7.20 20.86
CA SER A 160 1.79 7.33 22.14
C SER A 160 1.63 8.80 22.54
N LYS A 161 0.43 9.15 22.99
CA LYS A 161 0.13 10.38 23.76
C LYS A 161 0.31 10.18 25.28
N GLY A 162 0.67 8.98 25.70
CA GLY A 162 0.56 8.50 27.05
C GLY A 162 -0.80 7.85 27.33
N PRO A 163 -1.01 7.33 28.53
CA PRO A 163 -2.28 6.72 28.93
C PRO A 163 -3.43 7.73 28.89
N ASP A 164 -4.64 7.27 28.57
CA ASP A 164 -5.87 8.08 28.64
C ASP A 164 -6.28 8.20 30.11
N LEU A 165 -5.84 9.28 30.76
CA LEU A 165 -6.10 9.56 32.16
C LEU A 165 -7.28 10.54 32.31
N VAL A 166 -8.08 10.27 33.33
CA VAL A 166 -9.19 11.13 33.77
C VAL A 166 -9.05 11.39 35.26
N GLU A 167 -9.49 12.55 35.68
CA GLU A 167 -9.53 12.90 37.11
C GLU A 167 -10.65 12.13 37.80
N VAL A 168 -10.35 11.56 38.98
CA VAL A 168 -11.31 10.83 39.79
C VAL A 168 -12.16 11.84 40.56
N PRO A 169 -13.49 11.90 40.35
CA PRO A 169 -14.35 12.81 41.05
C PRO A 169 -14.51 12.37 42.52
N ASP A 170 -14.78 13.34 43.38
CA ASP A 170 -15.16 13.07 44.77
C ASP A 170 -16.58 12.47 44.84
N VAL A 171 -16.68 11.26 45.37
CA VAL A 171 -17.93 10.56 45.55
C VAL A 171 -18.18 10.17 47.04
N VAL A 172 -17.30 10.64 47.95
CA VAL A 172 -17.47 10.41 49.38
C VAL A 172 -18.75 11.12 49.86
N GLY A 173 -19.53 10.45 50.68
CA GLY A 173 -20.82 10.93 51.19
C GLY A 173 -22.02 10.70 50.26
N LEU A 174 -21.78 10.34 48.99
CA LEU A 174 -22.87 10.06 48.04
C LEU A 174 -23.49 8.67 48.27
N SER A 175 -24.72 8.49 47.82
CA SER A 175 -25.31 7.16 47.71
C SER A 175 -24.57 6.34 46.63
N LYS A 176 -24.76 5.02 46.68
CA LYS A 176 -24.19 4.10 45.68
C LYS A 176 -24.56 4.49 44.24
N GLU A 177 -25.81 4.82 44.01
CA GLU A 177 -26.37 5.18 42.71
C GLU A 177 -25.81 6.50 42.21
N GLU A 178 -25.70 7.52 43.07
CA GLU A 178 -25.11 8.82 42.75
C GLU A 178 -23.60 8.70 42.47
N ALA A 179 -22.88 7.92 43.28
CA ALA A 179 -21.45 7.66 43.08
C ALA A 179 -21.16 6.95 41.74
N ASP A 180 -21.95 5.90 41.44
CA ASP A 180 -21.83 5.18 40.17
C ASP A 180 -22.12 6.08 38.96
N ALA A 181 -23.18 6.89 39.03
CA ALA A 181 -23.51 7.85 37.97
C ALA A 181 -22.40 8.88 37.77
N ARG A 182 -21.82 9.42 38.85
CA ARG A 182 -20.74 10.43 38.80
C ARG A 182 -19.45 9.85 38.27
N LEU A 183 -19.07 8.63 38.69
CA LEU A 183 -17.90 7.94 38.16
C LEU A 183 -18.04 7.57 36.67
N ARG A 184 -19.24 7.09 36.27
CA ARG A 184 -19.51 6.83 34.83
C ARG A 184 -19.44 8.09 33.99
N ALA A 185 -19.94 9.22 34.48
CA ALA A 185 -19.84 10.50 33.77
C ALA A 185 -18.36 10.94 33.57
N ALA A 186 -17.48 10.59 34.52
CA ALA A 186 -16.04 10.79 34.40
C ALA A 186 -15.33 9.69 33.55
N GLY A 187 -16.08 8.71 33.06
CA GLY A 187 -15.51 7.59 32.29
C GLY A 187 -14.85 6.51 33.15
N LEU A 188 -15.22 6.41 34.44
CA LEU A 188 -14.72 5.43 35.39
C LEU A 188 -15.83 4.45 35.78
N LYS A 189 -15.46 3.34 36.45
CA LYS A 189 -16.37 2.32 36.92
C LYS A 189 -16.34 2.25 38.44
N ALA A 190 -17.52 2.18 39.09
CA ALA A 190 -17.59 1.93 40.51
C ALA A 190 -17.41 0.45 40.83
N ARG A 191 -16.57 0.12 41.82
CA ARG A 191 -16.44 -1.22 42.40
C ARG A 191 -16.66 -1.16 43.89
N ILE A 192 -17.74 -1.75 44.35
CA ILE A 192 -18.05 -1.84 45.76
C ILE A 192 -17.26 -3.00 46.37
N VAL A 193 -16.46 -2.72 47.40
CA VAL A 193 -15.60 -3.71 48.07
C VAL A 193 -16.33 -4.32 49.28
N LEU A 194 -17.09 -3.51 50.03
CA LEU A 194 -17.96 -3.96 51.11
C LEU A 194 -19.38 -3.48 50.84
N PRO A 195 -20.35 -4.38 50.57
CA PRO A 195 -21.72 -4.01 50.19
C PRO A 195 -22.60 -3.73 51.41
N VAL A 196 -22.04 -3.31 52.54
CA VAL A 196 -22.77 -3.03 53.77
C VAL A 196 -22.84 -1.54 53.96
N GLY A 197 -24.05 -0.95 53.69
CA GLY A 197 -24.30 0.47 53.89
C GLY A 197 -24.89 1.18 52.68
N SER A 198 -25.32 2.42 52.88
CA SER A 198 -26.01 3.24 51.88
C SER A 198 -25.16 4.39 51.31
N ARG A 199 -24.05 4.77 51.98
CA ARG A 199 -23.22 5.89 51.60
C ARG A 199 -21.75 5.52 51.49
N VAL A 200 -21.05 6.14 50.52
CA VAL A 200 -19.61 5.99 50.31
C VAL A 200 -18.88 6.70 51.44
N VAL A 201 -18.03 5.97 52.18
CA VAL A 201 -17.15 6.53 53.21
C VAL A 201 -15.71 6.64 52.80
N GLN A 202 -15.31 5.85 51.80
CA GLN A 202 -13.95 5.90 51.26
C GLN A 202 -13.97 5.50 49.79
N GLN A 203 -13.12 6.13 49.02
CA GLN A 203 -12.82 5.79 47.60
C GLN A 203 -11.33 5.62 47.39
N SER A 204 -10.96 4.77 46.42
CA SER A 204 -9.58 4.58 45.97
C SER A 204 -9.56 4.21 44.49
N PRO A 205 -8.88 5.00 43.60
CA PRO A 205 -8.08 6.21 43.90
C PRO A 205 -8.87 7.34 44.54
N GLY A 206 -8.16 8.24 45.24
CA GLY A 206 -8.75 9.40 45.91
C GLY A 206 -9.30 10.47 44.98
N PRO A 207 -10.06 11.44 45.50
CA PRO A 207 -10.55 12.58 44.72
C PRO A 207 -9.37 13.38 44.14
N GLY A 208 -9.47 13.82 42.87
CA GLY A 208 -8.42 14.57 42.16
C GLY A 208 -7.24 13.74 41.66
N GLU A 209 -7.13 12.47 42.04
CA GLU A 209 -6.11 11.59 41.48
C GLU A 209 -6.41 11.24 40.03
N GLN A 210 -5.35 10.90 39.26
CA GLN A 210 -5.47 10.49 37.88
C GLN A 210 -5.67 8.99 37.79
N ALA A 211 -6.66 8.56 37.04
CA ALA A 211 -6.96 7.16 36.77
C ALA A 211 -7.17 6.93 35.29
N LYS A 212 -6.83 5.74 34.81
CA LYS A 212 -7.08 5.40 33.39
C LYS A 212 -8.59 5.39 33.14
N ARG A 213 -9.00 5.96 32.00
CA ARG A 213 -10.40 5.88 31.57
C ARG A 213 -10.83 4.41 31.48
N GLY A 214 -12.02 4.14 32.04
CA GLY A 214 -12.60 2.80 32.14
C GLY A 214 -12.08 1.95 33.29
N SER A 215 -11.13 2.44 34.11
CA SER A 215 -10.66 1.74 35.31
C SER A 215 -11.67 1.79 36.43
N GLU A 216 -11.48 0.94 37.45
CA GLU A 216 -12.35 0.81 38.60
C GLU A 216 -11.88 1.73 39.72
N VAL A 217 -12.84 2.43 40.33
CA VAL A 217 -12.69 3.12 41.60
C VAL A 217 -13.35 2.26 42.68
N ARG A 218 -12.57 1.84 43.68
CA ARG A 218 -13.03 1.02 44.78
C ARG A 218 -13.76 1.91 45.77
N LEU A 219 -14.96 1.49 46.15
CA LEU A 219 -15.84 2.22 47.11
C LEU A 219 -16.09 1.36 48.34
N LEU A 220 -15.89 1.94 49.51
CA LEU A 220 -16.33 1.39 50.78
C LEU A 220 -17.63 2.10 51.21
N LEU A 221 -18.63 1.32 51.56
CA LEU A 221 -19.91 1.84 52.03
C LEU A 221 -20.00 1.66 53.56
N ASN A 222 -20.72 2.57 54.24
CA ASN A 222 -21.02 2.47 55.66
C ASN A 222 -22.51 2.47 55.90
N LEU A 223 -22.93 1.84 57.00
CA LEU A 223 -24.30 1.63 57.40
C LEU A 223 -25.02 2.89 57.94
N PHE A 224 -24.28 3.98 58.21
CA PHE A 224 -24.82 5.19 58.87
C PHE A 224 -24.67 6.42 57.98
#